data_39b9bb0469055943fc771c9cef3e86ce
#
_entry.id   39b9bb0469055943fc771c9cef3e86ce
#
_cell.length_a   1.000
_cell.length_b   1.000
_cell.length_c   1.000
_cell.angle_alpha   90.00
_cell.angle_beta   90.00
_cell.angle_gamma   90.00
#
_symmetry.space_group_name_H-M   'P 1'
#
loop_
_entity.id
_entity.type
_entity.pdbx_description
1 polymer ?
#
loop_
_entity_poly.entity_id
_entity_poly.type
_entity_poly.pdbx_seq_one_letter_code
_entity_poly.pdbx_strand_id
1 'polypeptide(L)'
;YESSTVFQSCFSLLFISVCSVAVPFGVMALINRRRYTGPVIPTRSLRTGQMALWVSFGMLCCVGANFAVTFGVIPLFKAFGYGLTSNSAGDPNSVFACVIALIGTAIVPAICEEFAMRCCCVQLLRKYGNGFAVLSISIVFGLLHGNVIQFVFAFLVGLILGYITVKTDSVVPAILVHALNNGMSVVAGI
;
A
#
# COMPACT_ATOMS: atom_id res chain seq x y z
N TYR A 1 17.40 -7.24 20.86
CA TYR A 1 16.92 -6.18 19.93
C TYR A 1 16.70 -6.73 18.53
N GLU A 2 17.65 -7.43 17.95
CA GLU A 2 17.53 -8.07 16.63
C GLU A 2 16.43 -9.12 16.56
N SER A 3 16.31 -9.97 17.58
CA SER A 3 15.24 -10.97 17.68
C SER A 3 13.84 -10.34 17.74
N SER A 4 13.70 -9.15 18.33
CA SER A 4 12.41 -8.45 18.37
C SER A 4 11.99 -7.89 17.00
N THR A 5 12.94 -7.34 16.23
CA THR A 5 12.68 -6.81 14.89
C THR A 5 12.34 -7.92 13.90
N VAL A 6 13.11 -9.02 13.92
CA VAL A 6 12.83 -10.21 13.08
C VAL A 6 11.47 -10.81 13.45
N PHE A 7 11.16 -10.95 14.74
CA PHE A 7 9.86 -11.47 15.17
C PHE A 7 8.70 -10.58 14.71
N GLN A 8 8.82 -9.25 14.89
CA GLN A 8 7.80 -8.30 14.45
C GLN A 8 7.58 -8.35 12.93
N SER A 9 8.65 -8.43 12.16
CA SER A 9 8.56 -8.55 10.70
C SER A 9 7.91 -9.87 10.28
N CYS A 10 8.26 -11.00 10.89
CA CYS A 10 7.64 -12.29 10.62
C CYS A 10 6.16 -12.33 11.04
N PHE A 11 5.83 -11.72 12.19
CA PHE A 11 4.46 -11.59 12.65
C PHE A 11 3.61 -10.74 11.70
N SER A 12 4.12 -9.58 11.31
CA SER A 12 3.47 -8.70 10.33
C SER A 12 3.25 -9.40 8.99
N LEU A 13 4.25 -10.12 8.48
CA LEU A 13 4.16 -10.87 7.24
C LEU A 13 3.06 -11.94 7.31
N LEU A 14 3.10 -12.80 8.33
CA LEU A 14 2.22 -13.97 8.40
C LEU A 14 0.81 -13.59 8.85
N PHE A 15 0.68 -12.88 9.96
CA PHE A 15 -0.61 -12.63 10.59
C PHE A 15 -1.32 -11.40 10.03
N ILE A 16 -0.62 -10.30 9.80
CA ILE A 16 -1.25 -9.08 9.31
C ILE A 16 -1.45 -9.18 7.80
N SER A 17 -0.38 -9.37 7.01
CA SER A 17 -0.50 -9.31 5.56
C SER A 17 -1.22 -10.52 4.96
N VAL A 18 -0.86 -11.74 5.39
CA VAL A 18 -1.45 -12.97 4.79
C VAL A 18 -2.78 -13.30 5.45
N CYS A 19 -2.80 -13.56 6.77
CA CYS A 19 -4.00 -14.07 7.44
C CYS A 19 -5.10 -13.01 7.57
N SER A 20 -4.77 -11.74 7.87
CA SER A 20 -5.79 -10.70 8.09
C SER A 20 -6.17 -9.93 6.83
N VAL A 21 -5.32 -9.91 5.80
CA VAL A 21 -5.59 -9.19 4.55
C VAL A 21 -5.80 -10.15 3.39
N ALA A 22 -4.77 -10.90 2.95
CA ALA A 22 -4.88 -11.66 1.70
C ALA A 22 -5.95 -12.76 1.74
N VAL A 23 -6.04 -13.52 2.84
CA VAL A 23 -7.00 -14.64 2.96
C VAL A 23 -8.45 -14.16 2.98
N PRO A 24 -8.89 -13.23 3.85
CA PRO A 24 -10.28 -12.78 3.89
C PRO A 24 -10.74 -12.15 2.57
N PHE A 25 -9.93 -11.31 1.95
CA PHE A 25 -10.27 -10.69 0.67
C PHE A 25 -10.24 -11.68 -0.49
N GLY A 26 -9.37 -12.69 -0.45
CA GLY A 26 -9.38 -13.79 -1.40
C GLY A 26 -10.66 -14.63 -1.29
N VAL A 27 -11.08 -14.98 -0.08
CA VAL A 27 -12.36 -15.66 0.17
C VAL A 27 -13.54 -14.81 -0.29
N MET A 28 -13.54 -13.52 0.05
CA MET A 28 -14.55 -12.57 -0.43
C MET A 28 -14.64 -12.55 -1.97
N ALA A 29 -13.49 -12.51 -2.65
CA ALA A 29 -13.44 -12.54 -4.11
C ALA A 29 -13.98 -13.83 -4.70
N LEU A 30 -13.67 -14.99 -4.10
CA LEU A 30 -14.20 -16.29 -4.51
C LEU A 30 -15.72 -16.36 -4.37
N ILE A 31 -16.27 -15.92 -3.23
CA ILE A 31 -17.72 -15.89 -2.98
C ILE A 31 -18.41 -14.98 -3.99
N ASN A 32 -17.84 -13.84 -4.30
CA ASN A 32 -18.41 -12.82 -5.18
C ASN A 32 -17.96 -12.93 -6.64
N ARG A 33 -17.29 -14.01 -7.06
CA ARG A 33 -16.68 -14.16 -8.39
C ARG A 33 -17.62 -13.82 -9.56
N ARG A 34 -18.92 -14.07 -9.41
CA ARG A 34 -19.94 -13.80 -10.45
C ARG A 34 -20.33 -12.31 -10.53
N ARG A 35 -19.91 -11.47 -9.59
CA ARG A 35 -20.23 -10.04 -9.52
C ARG A 35 -19.17 -9.17 -10.18
N TYR A 36 -18.01 -9.75 -10.54
CA TYR A 36 -16.96 -9.04 -11.25
C TYR A 36 -17.32 -8.89 -12.74
N THR A 37 -17.06 -7.74 -13.30
CA THR A 37 -17.27 -7.44 -14.72
C THR A 37 -16.07 -7.74 -15.60
N GLY A 38 -14.94 -8.08 -14.98
CA GLY A 38 -13.67 -8.41 -15.63
C GLY A 38 -12.83 -9.33 -14.75
N PRO A 39 -11.55 -9.53 -15.08
CA PRO A 39 -10.66 -10.36 -14.29
C PRO A 39 -10.47 -9.77 -12.89
N VAL A 40 -10.52 -10.63 -11.86
CA VAL A 40 -10.23 -10.23 -10.47
C VAL A 40 -8.82 -9.67 -10.36
N ILE A 41 -7.86 -10.33 -10.98
CA ILE A 41 -6.46 -9.89 -11.01
C ILE A 41 -6.16 -9.29 -12.39
N PRO A 42 -6.15 -7.96 -12.50
CA PRO A 42 -5.81 -7.30 -13.76
C PRO A 42 -4.28 -7.39 -13.98
N THR A 43 -3.88 -8.10 -15.02
CA THR A 43 -2.47 -8.38 -15.33
C THR A 43 -2.13 -8.07 -16.79
N ARG A 44 -2.72 -7.02 -17.36
CA ARG A 44 -2.37 -6.59 -18.71
C ARG A 44 -0.86 -6.38 -18.82
N SER A 45 -0.24 -7.02 -19.79
CA SER A 45 1.20 -6.84 -20.05
C SER A 45 1.49 -5.44 -20.55
N LEU A 46 2.45 -4.78 -19.91
CA LEU A 46 2.98 -3.48 -20.32
C LEU A 46 4.37 -3.66 -20.94
N ARG A 47 4.68 -2.86 -21.94
CA ARG A 47 6.05 -2.77 -22.44
C ARG A 47 6.97 -2.21 -21.34
N THR A 48 8.24 -2.61 -21.32
CA THR A 48 9.21 -2.19 -20.28
C THR A 48 9.24 -0.66 -20.10
N GLY A 49 9.24 0.11 -21.18
CA GLY A 49 9.20 1.58 -21.09
C GLY A 49 7.90 2.13 -20.47
N GLN A 50 6.75 1.50 -20.75
CA GLN A 50 5.48 1.88 -20.13
C GLN A 50 5.47 1.53 -18.63
N MET A 51 6.00 0.37 -18.26
CA MET A 51 6.14 -0.04 -16.85
C MET A 51 7.03 0.96 -16.11
N ALA A 52 8.21 1.27 -16.64
CA ALA A 52 9.12 2.24 -16.05
C ALA A 52 8.46 3.62 -15.88
N LEU A 53 7.73 4.09 -16.91
CA LEU A 53 7.00 5.37 -16.86
C LEU A 53 5.96 5.39 -15.72
N TRP A 54 5.12 4.35 -15.62
CA TRP A 54 4.08 4.29 -14.59
C TRP A 54 4.66 4.15 -13.18
N VAL A 55 5.74 3.38 -13.03
CA VAL A 55 6.44 3.27 -11.73
C VAL A 55 7.07 4.60 -11.35
N SER A 56 7.78 5.26 -12.26
CA SER A 56 8.39 6.58 -12.00
C SER A 56 7.33 7.65 -11.67
N PHE A 57 6.23 7.68 -12.42
CA PHE A 57 5.09 8.56 -12.14
C PHE A 57 4.51 8.30 -10.74
N GLY A 58 4.26 7.03 -10.39
CA GLY A 58 3.74 6.65 -9.08
C GLY A 58 4.68 7.05 -7.95
N MET A 59 5.98 6.79 -8.09
CA MET A 59 6.98 7.18 -7.08
C MET A 59 7.04 8.70 -6.91
N LEU A 60 7.04 9.47 -8.00
CA LEU A 60 7.03 10.93 -7.93
C LEU A 60 5.79 11.44 -7.18
N CYS A 61 4.63 10.88 -7.46
CA CYS A 61 3.39 11.22 -6.75
C CYS A 61 3.45 10.83 -5.26
N CYS A 62 4.02 9.67 -4.90
CA CYS A 62 4.20 9.26 -3.50
C CYS A 62 5.15 10.20 -2.75
N VAL A 63 6.24 10.62 -3.38
CA VAL A 63 7.14 11.64 -2.82
C VAL A 63 6.38 12.96 -2.61
N GLY A 64 5.59 13.41 -3.59
CA GLY A 64 4.74 14.59 -3.46
C GLY A 64 3.73 14.48 -2.32
N ALA A 65 3.09 13.31 -2.16
CA ALA A 65 2.18 13.02 -1.05
C ALA A 65 2.89 13.08 0.31
N ASN A 66 4.13 12.55 0.39
CA ASN A 66 4.94 12.62 1.60
C ASN A 66 5.26 14.07 1.96
N PHE A 67 5.68 14.89 1.00
CA PHE A 67 5.90 16.34 1.22
C PHE A 67 4.63 17.06 1.67
N ALA A 68 3.49 16.78 1.04
CA ALA A 68 2.21 17.40 1.41
C ALA A 68 1.81 17.05 2.85
N VAL A 69 2.01 15.79 3.28
CA VAL A 69 1.74 15.37 4.66
C VAL A 69 2.74 15.99 5.62
N THR A 70 4.03 15.94 5.31
CA THR A 70 5.09 16.41 6.21
C THR A 70 5.03 17.93 6.44
N PHE A 71 4.84 18.70 5.40
CA PHE A 71 4.86 20.18 5.48
C PHE A 71 3.48 20.82 5.58
N GLY A 72 2.41 20.09 5.24
CA GLY A 72 1.03 20.58 5.32
C GLY A 72 0.26 19.99 6.50
N VAL A 73 0.09 18.66 6.49
CA VAL A 73 -0.81 17.98 7.44
C VAL A 73 -0.22 17.94 8.85
N ILE A 74 1.04 17.55 9.00
CA ILE A 74 1.70 17.43 10.31
C ILE A 74 1.73 18.75 11.08
N PRO A 75 2.15 19.90 10.50
CA PRO A 75 2.13 21.19 11.20
C PRO A 75 0.70 21.59 11.61
N LEU A 76 -0.28 21.32 10.75
CA LEU A 76 -1.68 21.61 11.05
C LEU A 76 -2.16 20.84 12.29
N PHE A 77 -1.90 19.54 12.36
CA PHE A 77 -2.27 18.72 13.52
C PHE A 77 -1.54 19.15 14.79
N LYS A 78 -0.25 19.52 14.70
CA LYS A 78 0.51 20.09 15.81
C LYS A 78 -0.10 21.39 16.32
N ALA A 79 -0.55 22.27 15.42
CA ALA A 79 -1.20 23.53 15.80
C ALA A 79 -2.51 23.31 16.58
N PHE A 80 -3.21 22.18 16.33
CA PHE A 80 -4.39 21.76 17.10
C PHE A 80 -4.07 20.93 18.36
N GLY A 81 -2.79 20.83 18.76
CA GLY A 81 -2.37 20.15 20.00
C GLY A 81 -2.27 18.62 19.90
N TYR A 82 -2.32 18.04 18.68
CA TYR A 82 -2.09 16.60 18.53
C TYR A 82 -0.61 16.26 18.70
N GLY A 83 -0.31 15.49 19.75
CA GLY A 83 1.00 14.88 19.97
C GLY A 83 1.25 13.79 18.91
N LEU A 84 2.35 13.90 18.18
CA LEU A 84 2.75 12.89 17.21
C LEU A 84 3.63 11.86 17.92
N THR A 85 3.13 10.65 18.11
CA THR A 85 3.97 9.51 18.46
C THR A 85 4.62 8.98 17.20
N SER A 86 5.93 9.19 17.03
CA SER A 86 6.70 8.51 16.00
C SER A 86 6.93 7.06 16.48
N ASN A 87 6.22 6.12 15.91
CA ASN A 87 6.63 4.73 15.97
C ASN A 87 7.78 4.55 14.99
N SER A 88 9.01 4.82 15.42
CA SER A 88 10.19 4.41 14.67
C SER A 88 10.23 2.89 14.69
N ALA A 89 10.05 2.26 13.54
CA ALA A 89 10.48 0.89 13.35
C ALA A 89 11.97 0.83 13.74
N GLY A 90 12.32 -0.06 14.68
CA GLY A 90 13.70 -0.13 15.17
C GLY A 90 14.66 -0.32 14.00
N ASP A 91 15.74 0.44 14.02
CA ASP A 91 16.79 0.41 13.02
C ASP A 91 17.34 -1.02 12.89
N PRO A 92 17.31 -1.65 11.71
CA PRO A 92 17.82 -3.01 11.56
C PRO A 92 19.35 -3.01 11.73
N ASN A 93 19.83 -3.54 12.85
CA ASN A 93 21.26 -3.53 13.23
C ASN A 93 22.14 -4.51 12.41
N SER A 94 21.56 -5.26 11.46
CA SER A 94 22.29 -6.20 10.62
C SER A 94 21.68 -6.30 9.21
N VAL A 95 22.51 -6.72 8.25
CA VAL A 95 22.05 -6.98 6.86
C VAL A 95 20.92 -8.00 6.84
N PHE A 96 20.98 -9.03 7.69
CA PHE A 96 19.94 -10.04 7.79
C PHE A 96 18.61 -9.43 8.28
N ALA A 97 18.64 -8.63 9.35
CA ALA A 97 17.45 -7.94 9.87
C ALA A 97 16.86 -6.97 8.83
N CYS A 98 17.71 -6.26 8.08
CA CYS A 98 17.28 -5.38 7.00
C CYS A 98 16.57 -6.16 5.88
N VAL A 99 17.10 -7.30 5.44
CA VAL A 99 16.48 -8.14 4.43
C VAL A 99 15.11 -8.66 4.90
N ILE A 100 15.02 -9.15 6.14
CA ILE A 100 13.76 -9.63 6.72
C ILE A 100 12.75 -8.48 6.85
N ALA A 101 13.19 -7.29 7.27
CA ALA A 101 12.35 -6.11 7.33
C ALA A 101 11.82 -5.70 5.95
N LEU A 102 12.66 -5.68 4.91
CA LEU A 102 12.24 -5.40 3.53
C LEU A 102 11.20 -6.40 3.01
N ILE A 103 11.41 -7.69 3.27
CA ILE A 103 10.44 -8.71 2.88
C ILE A 103 9.13 -8.55 3.66
N GLY A 104 9.22 -8.43 4.99
CA GLY A 104 8.06 -8.46 5.90
C GLY A 104 7.25 -7.16 5.94
N THR A 105 7.87 -6.00 5.66
CA THR A 105 7.18 -4.70 5.75
C THR A 105 7.04 -3.98 4.40
N ALA A 106 7.81 -4.36 3.39
CA ALA A 106 7.71 -3.72 2.08
C ALA A 106 7.14 -4.66 1.01
N ILE A 107 7.75 -5.81 0.75
CA ILE A 107 7.39 -6.65 -0.40
C ILE A 107 6.07 -7.39 -0.17
N VAL A 108 5.98 -8.16 0.92
CA VAL A 108 4.79 -8.99 1.18
C VAL A 108 3.55 -8.17 1.46
N PRO A 109 3.58 -7.11 2.30
CA PRO A 109 2.44 -6.20 2.45
C PRO A 109 1.99 -5.59 1.12
N ALA A 110 2.92 -5.09 0.29
CA ALA A 110 2.58 -4.54 -1.01
C ALA A 110 1.81 -5.54 -1.90
N ILE A 111 2.24 -6.80 -1.95
CA ILE A 111 1.55 -7.84 -2.72
C ILE A 111 0.16 -8.14 -2.13
N CYS A 112 0.08 -8.36 -0.82
CA CYS A 112 -1.17 -8.75 -0.14
C CYS A 112 -2.20 -7.62 -0.16
N GLU A 113 -1.78 -6.39 0.11
CA GLU A 113 -2.65 -5.24 0.16
C GLU A 113 -3.12 -4.80 -1.23
N GLU A 114 -2.23 -4.82 -2.25
CA GLU A 114 -2.66 -4.56 -3.62
C GLU A 114 -3.59 -5.66 -4.15
N PHE A 115 -3.36 -6.92 -3.79
CA PHE A 115 -4.30 -7.99 -4.08
C PHE A 115 -5.66 -7.73 -3.44
N ALA A 116 -5.72 -7.40 -2.16
CA ALA A 116 -6.97 -7.11 -1.46
C ALA A 116 -7.68 -5.87 -2.03
N MET A 117 -6.96 -4.75 -2.14
CA MET A 117 -7.55 -3.45 -2.49
C MET A 117 -7.80 -3.32 -3.99
N ARG A 118 -6.78 -3.60 -4.84
CA ARG A 118 -6.88 -3.32 -6.30
C ARG A 118 -7.45 -4.49 -7.08
N CYS A 119 -7.14 -5.72 -6.68
CA CYS A 119 -7.70 -6.89 -7.36
C CYS A 119 -9.10 -7.23 -6.82
N CYS A 120 -9.25 -7.41 -5.51
CA CYS A 120 -10.54 -7.85 -4.98
C CYS A 120 -11.55 -6.69 -4.91
N CYS A 121 -11.22 -5.57 -4.26
CA CYS A 121 -12.20 -4.52 -3.96
C CYS A 121 -12.44 -3.55 -5.11
N VAL A 122 -11.38 -2.98 -5.70
CA VAL A 122 -11.54 -2.03 -6.82
C VAL A 122 -12.22 -2.72 -8.00
N GLN A 123 -11.81 -3.93 -8.39
CA GLN A 123 -12.43 -4.63 -9.51
C GLN A 123 -13.92 -4.94 -9.26
N LEU A 124 -14.30 -5.27 -8.03
CA LEU A 124 -15.69 -5.49 -7.66
C LEU A 124 -16.55 -4.23 -7.79
N LEU A 125 -15.97 -3.05 -7.47
CA LEU A 125 -16.67 -1.77 -7.48
C LEU A 125 -16.60 -1.04 -8.83
N ARG A 126 -15.75 -1.46 -9.77
CA ARG A 126 -15.61 -0.80 -11.08
C ARG A 126 -16.92 -0.71 -11.87
N LYS A 127 -17.87 -1.61 -11.63
CA LYS A 127 -19.21 -1.57 -12.23
C LYS A 127 -20.00 -0.31 -11.88
N TYR A 128 -19.66 0.37 -10.78
CA TYR A 128 -20.27 1.64 -10.36
C TYR A 128 -19.47 2.87 -10.83
N GLY A 129 -18.40 2.65 -11.56
CA GLY A 129 -17.50 3.68 -12.09
C GLY A 129 -16.11 3.62 -11.49
N ASN A 130 -15.10 3.86 -12.34
CA ASN A 130 -13.68 3.80 -11.94
C ASN A 130 -13.34 4.80 -10.83
N GLY A 131 -13.83 6.05 -10.94
CA GLY A 131 -13.56 7.08 -9.92
C GLY A 131 -14.16 6.72 -8.56
N PHE A 132 -15.40 6.22 -8.55
CA PHE A 132 -16.04 5.75 -7.33
C PHE A 132 -15.27 4.60 -6.69
N ALA A 133 -14.87 3.60 -7.47
CA ALA A 133 -14.13 2.45 -6.98
C ALA A 133 -12.79 2.84 -6.36
N VAL A 134 -12.02 3.69 -7.06
CA VAL A 134 -10.71 4.16 -6.59
C VAL A 134 -10.87 4.98 -5.32
N LEU A 135 -11.78 5.97 -5.30
CA LEU A 135 -11.99 6.84 -4.14
C LEU A 135 -12.41 6.05 -2.90
N SER A 136 -13.45 5.20 -3.04
CA SER A 136 -13.99 4.43 -1.92
C SER A 136 -12.94 3.51 -1.31
N ILE A 137 -12.18 2.79 -2.14
CA ILE A 137 -11.16 1.86 -1.65
C ILE A 137 -9.93 2.59 -1.11
N SER A 138 -9.62 3.78 -1.61
CA SER A 138 -8.55 4.60 -1.03
C SER A 138 -8.89 5.10 0.38
N ILE A 139 -10.15 5.45 0.63
CA ILE A 139 -10.62 5.79 1.99
C ILE A 139 -10.48 4.57 2.92
N VAL A 140 -10.95 3.40 2.48
CA VAL A 140 -10.82 2.16 3.26
C VAL A 140 -9.35 1.84 3.54
N PHE A 141 -8.49 1.95 2.52
CA PHE A 141 -7.04 1.72 2.65
C PHE A 141 -6.39 2.65 3.68
N GLY A 142 -6.75 3.94 3.66
CA GLY A 142 -6.31 4.88 4.67
C GLY A 142 -6.76 4.50 6.08
N LEU A 143 -8.05 4.14 6.26
CA LEU A 143 -8.62 3.76 7.55
C LEU A 143 -7.95 2.52 8.17
N LEU A 144 -7.51 1.57 7.37
CA LEU A 144 -6.81 0.36 7.85
C LEU A 144 -5.49 0.65 8.58
N HIS A 145 -4.92 1.84 8.40
CA HIS A 145 -3.66 2.22 9.07
C HIS A 145 -3.84 2.67 10.53
N GLY A 146 -5.08 2.93 10.99
CA GLY A 146 -5.40 3.19 12.40
C GLY A 146 -4.79 4.46 13.02
N ASN A 147 -4.10 5.28 12.24
CA ASN A 147 -3.45 6.52 12.65
C ASN A 147 -3.85 7.65 11.70
N VAL A 148 -4.25 8.81 12.24
CA VAL A 148 -4.81 9.91 11.44
C VAL A 148 -3.83 10.46 10.41
N ILE A 149 -2.54 10.55 10.74
CA ILE A 149 -1.52 11.04 9.80
C ILE A 149 -1.21 9.99 8.74
N GLN A 150 -1.08 8.74 9.15
CA GLN A 150 -0.94 7.62 8.21
C GLN A 150 -2.20 7.46 7.34
N PHE A 151 -3.40 7.74 7.89
CA PHE A 151 -4.63 7.77 7.11
C PHE A 151 -4.51 8.70 5.91
N VAL A 152 -4.09 9.97 6.13
CA VAL A 152 -3.99 10.95 5.03
C VAL A 152 -2.96 10.49 3.99
N PHE A 153 -1.78 10.04 4.43
CA PHE A 153 -0.75 9.54 3.52
C PHE A 153 -1.21 8.30 2.74
N ALA A 154 -1.72 7.28 3.44
CA ALA A 154 -2.18 6.05 2.82
C ALA A 154 -3.40 6.28 1.89
N PHE A 155 -4.29 7.21 2.22
CA PHE A 155 -5.37 7.63 1.34
C PHE A 155 -4.83 8.21 0.03
N LEU A 156 -3.86 9.13 0.08
CA LEU A 156 -3.23 9.71 -1.11
C LEU A 156 -2.51 8.64 -1.95
N VAL A 157 -1.72 7.78 -1.30
CA VAL A 157 -1.08 6.63 -1.97
C VAL A 157 -2.15 5.70 -2.55
N GLY A 158 -3.23 5.46 -1.83
CA GLY A 158 -4.38 4.69 -2.29
C GLY A 158 -4.96 5.19 -3.60
N LEU A 159 -5.15 6.50 -3.73
CA LEU A 159 -5.61 7.15 -4.97
C LEU A 159 -4.63 6.95 -6.13
N ILE A 160 -3.34 7.13 -5.87
CA ILE A 160 -2.27 6.98 -6.88
C ILE A 160 -2.25 5.54 -7.42
N LEU A 161 -2.18 4.54 -6.53
CA LEU A 161 -2.10 3.13 -6.89
C LEU A 161 -3.40 2.64 -7.57
N GLY A 162 -4.55 3.09 -7.08
CA GLY A 162 -5.84 2.80 -7.70
C GLY A 162 -5.96 3.40 -9.10
N TYR A 163 -5.53 4.64 -9.29
CA TYR A 163 -5.49 5.30 -10.60
C TYR A 163 -4.58 4.55 -11.58
N ILE A 164 -3.36 4.19 -11.17
CA ILE A 164 -2.41 3.43 -11.98
C ILE A 164 -3.04 2.10 -12.41
N THR A 165 -3.61 1.34 -11.46
CA THR A 165 -4.22 0.03 -11.75
C THR A 165 -5.37 0.15 -12.76
N VAL A 166 -6.24 1.14 -12.59
CA VAL A 166 -7.38 1.33 -13.50
C VAL A 166 -6.94 1.80 -14.89
N LYS A 167 -5.93 2.66 -14.98
CA LYS A 167 -5.42 3.18 -16.26
C LYS A 167 -4.63 2.17 -17.06
N THR A 168 -3.91 1.30 -16.35
CA THR A 168 -3.06 0.28 -17.00
C THR A 168 -3.76 -1.06 -17.20
N ASP A 169 -4.90 -1.29 -16.55
CA ASP A 169 -5.52 -2.61 -16.37
C ASP A 169 -4.49 -3.65 -15.86
N SER A 170 -3.56 -3.20 -15.01
CA SER A 170 -2.51 -4.03 -14.43
C SER A 170 -2.26 -3.61 -12.98
N VAL A 171 -2.20 -4.58 -12.08
CA VAL A 171 -1.84 -4.36 -10.68
C VAL A 171 -0.33 -4.29 -10.49
N VAL A 172 0.45 -4.81 -11.44
CA VAL A 172 1.91 -4.95 -11.31
C VAL A 172 2.62 -3.61 -11.05
N PRO A 173 2.37 -2.51 -11.81
CA PRO A 173 3.03 -1.23 -11.52
C PRO A 173 2.62 -0.68 -10.14
N ALA A 174 1.39 -0.92 -9.68
CA ALA A 174 0.96 -0.52 -8.34
C ALA A 174 1.72 -1.28 -7.24
N ILE A 175 1.89 -2.60 -7.37
CA ILE A 175 2.69 -3.41 -6.45
C ILE A 175 4.14 -2.91 -6.41
N LEU A 176 4.74 -2.60 -7.55
CA LEU A 176 6.12 -2.09 -7.60
C LEU A 176 6.25 -0.73 -6.91
N VAL A 177 5.35 0.21 -7.19
CA VAL A 177 5.35 1.53 -6.53
C VAL A 177 5.17 1.37 -5.02
N HIS A 178 4.22 0.54 -4.58
CA HIS A 178 3.95 0.31 -3.17
C HIS A 178 5.16 -0.31 -2.46
N ALA A 179 5.73 -1.38 -3.02
CA ALA A 179 6.93 -2.03 -2.46
C ALA A 179 8.14 -1.09 -2.40
N LEU A 180 8.35 -0.27 -3.43
CA LEU A 180 9.43 0.71 -3.44
C LEU A 180 9.20 1.81 -2.40
N ASN A 181 7.98 2.33 -2.28
CA ASN A 181 7.64 3.34 -1.27
C ASN A 181 7.88 2.82 0.16
N ASN A 182 7.40 1.62 0.47
CA ASN A 182 7.62 1.00 1.78
C ASN A 182 9.09 0.63 2.00
N GLY A 183 9.78 0.14 0.95
CA GLY A 183 11.21 -0.17 1.03
C GLY A 183 12.07 1.07 1.30
N MET A 184 11.73 2.22 0.71
CA MET A 184 12.41 3.48 1.03
C MET A 184 12.27 3.85 2.52
N SER A 185 11.10 3.66 3.11
CA SER A 185 10.88 3.90 4.54
C SER A 185 11.74 2.99 5.41
N VAL A 186 11.88 1.70 5.04
CA VAL A 186 12.74 0.75 5.77
C VAL A 186 14.22 1.15 5.69
N VAL A 187 14.70 1.54 4.49
CA VAL A 187 16.12 1.89 4.28
C VAL A 187 16.47 3.25 4.87
N ALA A 188 15.54 4.21 4.82
CA ALA A 188 15.75 5.54 5.36
C ALA A 188 15.53 5.65 6.88
N GLY A 189 15.05 4.58 7.54
CA GLY A 189 14.68 4.60 8.96
C GLY A 189 13.51 5.53 9.29
N ILE A 190 12.67 5.82 8.28
CA ILE A 190 11.56 6.78 8.36
C ILE A 190 10.23 6.04 8.49
#